data_384f1f463df8441d3ff1ee8b90914fc8
#
_entry.id   384f1f463df8441d3ff1ee8b90914fc8
#
_cell.length_a   1.000
_cell.length_b   1.000
_cell.length_c   1.000
_cell.angle_alpha   90.00
_cell.angle_beta   90.00
_cell.angle_gamma   90.00
#
_symmetry.space_group_name_H-M   'P 1'
#
loop_
_entity.id
_entity.type
_entity.pdbx_description
1 polymer ?
#
loop_
_entity_poly.entity_id
_entity_poly.type
_entity_poly.pdbx_seq_one_letter_code
_entity_poly.pdbx_strand_id
1 'polypeptide(L)'
;NNYQKNAPYGLYKNDKLVSVIFATTSHATKYINLYEIVTLQGQEGKGYATDIWSQFIEHWFDAGMKRIKLSCTPSSITWHMRNGLIFWAVDKQGSLRSDQPLKRTINEQVDFREYALTEPSVALPDKKTRMKLREEDVETLQLSQKKILETYQAIQKVGEYWFRPYLYGLPNSKK
;
A
#
# COMPACT_ATOMS: atom_id res chain seq x y z
N ASN A 1 14.15 17.34 -11.71
CA ASN A 1 14.08 17.34 -10.25
C ASN A 1 12.66 17.02 -9.79
N ASN A 2 12.42 15.74 -9.47
CA ASN A 2 11.18 15.31 -8.83
C ASN A 2 11.21 15.78 -7.36
N TYR A 3 10.81 17.02 -7.12
CA TYR A 3 10.69 17.53 -5.76
C TYR A 3 9.54 16.81 -5.05
N GLN A 4 9.88 15.84 -4.22
CA GLN A 4 8.96 15.29 -3.26
C GLN A 4 8.83 16.28 -2.09
N LYS A 5 7.59 16.62 -1.76
CA LYS A 5 7.29 17.48 -0.60
C LYS A 5 6.73 16.62 0.52
N ASN A 6 7.20 16.88 1.73
CA ASN A 6 6.58 16.30 2.92
C ASN A 6 5.12 16.72 3.02
N ALA A 7 4.25 15.76 3.27
CA ALA A 7 2.81 15.94 3.34
C ALA A 7 2.24 15.21 4.58
N PRO A 8 2.64 15.60 5.79
CA PRO A 8 2.07 15.03 7.01
C PRO A 8 0.58 15.40 7.09
N TYR A 9 -0.23 14.49 7.60
CA TYR A 9 -1.66 14.68 7.76
C TYR A 9 -2.08 14.21 9.15
N GLY A 10 -2.73 15.06 9.92
CA GLY A 10 -3.12 14.77 11.29
C GLY A 10 -4.63 14.70 11.46
N LEU A 11 -5.09 13.77 12.29
CA LEU A 11 -6.46 13.68 12.76
C LEU A 11 -6.53 14.18 14.19
N TYR A 12 -7.40 15.13 14.45
CA TYR A 12 -7.65 15.72 15.75
C TYR A 12 -9.05 15.34 16.25
N LYS A 13 -9.14 14.99 17.52
CA LYS A 13 -10.41 14.80 18.24
C LYS A 13 -10.33 15.60 19.53
N ASN A 14 -11.33 16.50 19.76
CA ASN A 14 -11.34 17.40 20.92
C ASN A 14 -10.02 18.19 21.09
N ASP A 15 -9.52 18.76 19.98
CA ASP A 15 -8.27 19.52 19.89
C ASP A 15 -6.99 18.73 20.22
N LYS A 16 -7.10 17.39 20.30
CA LYS A 16 -5.95 16.51 20.52
C LYS A 16 -5.64 15.71 19.26
N LEU A 17 -4.36 15.66 18.90
CA LEU A 17 -3.87 14.80 17.83
C LEU A 17 -4.05 13.34 18.25
N VAL A 18 -4.74 12.53 17.42
CA VAL A 18 -5.00 11.10 17.71
C VAL A 18 -4.39 10.16 16.69
N SER A 19 -4.19 10.62 15.46
CA SER A 19 -3.56 9.82 14.41
C SER A 19 -2.81 10.72 13.43
N VAL A 20 -1.76 10.18 12.81
CA VAL A 20 -0.93 10.90 11.84
C VAL A 20 -0.61 9.99 10.66
N ILE A 21 -0.65 10.55 9.46
CA ILE A 21 -0.09 9.95 8.25
C ILE A 21 1.19 10.69 7.88
N PHE A 22 2.27 9.94 7.66
CA PHE A 22 3.50 10.44 7.08
C PHE A 22 3.58 10.03 5.63
N ALA A 23 3.68 11.02 4.75
CA ALA A 23 3.71 10.82 3.32
C ALA A 23 4.56 11.90 2.64
N THR A 24 4.94 11.65 1.40
CA THR A 24 5.43 12.68 0.49
C THR A 24 4.58 12.72 -0.77
N THR A 25 4.52 13.87 -1.40
CA THR A 25 3.81 14.06 -2.67
C THR A 25 4.74 14.63 -3.73
N SER A 26 4.51 14.26 -4.97
CA SER A 26 5.15 14.84 -6.13
C SER A 26 4.11 15.43 -7.06
N HIS A 27 4.09 16.75 -7.19
CA HIS A 27 3.17 17.43 -8.11
C HIS A 27 3.55 17.22 -9.58
N ALA A 28 4.83 16.97 -9.86
CA ALA A 28 5.29 16.67 -11.21
C ALA A 28 4.78 15.32 -11.73
N THR A 29 4.83 14.29 -10.90
CA THR A 29 4.42 12.92 -11.26
C THR A 29 3.01 12.57 -10.80
N LYS A 30 2.38 13.41 -9.98
CA LYS A 30 1.07 13.18 -9.38
C LYS A 30 0.99 11.93 -8.49
N TYR A 31 2.08 11.60 -7.82
CA TYR A 31 2.20 10.48 -6.90
C TYR A 31 2.19 10.90 -5.44
N ILE A 32 1.58 10.05 -4.63
CA ILE A 32 1.73 10.04 -3.17
C ILE A 32 2.60 8.85 -2.80
N ASN A 33 3.62 9.07 -1.99
CA ASN A 33 4.36 8.01 -1.31
C ASN A 33 3.95 8.00 0.16
N LEU A 34 3.26 6.96 0.56
CA LEU A 34 2.88 6.74 1.96
C LEU A 34 4.02 6.03 2.68
N TYR A 35 4.46 6.57 3.82
CA TYR A 35 5.49 5.96 4.65
C TYR A 35 4.92 5.28 5.88
N GLU A 36 3.99 5.94 6.57
CA GLU A 36 3.51 5.43 7.85
C GLU A 36 2.14 6.03 8.21
N ILE A 37 1.32 5.21 8.85
CA ILE A 37 0.09 5.63 9.53
C ILE A 37 0.24 5.24 10.98
N VAL A 38 0.16 6.21 11.88
CA VAL A 38 0.33 6.03 13.32
C VAL A 38 -0.92 6.50 14.06
N THR A 39 -1.46 5.65 14.91
CA THR A 39 -2.44 6.05 15.92
C THR A 39 -1.72 6.16 17.26
N LEU A 40 -1.96 7.24 17.97
CA LEU A 40 -1.29 7.48 19.25
C LEU A 40 -1.67 6.43 20.28
N GLN A 41 -0.72 6.12 21.16
CA GLN A 41 -0.90 5.16 22.22
C GLN A 41 -2.13 5.50 23.08
N GLY A 42 -2.95 4.50 23.33
CA GLY A 42 -4.21 4.65 24.07
C GLY A 42 -5.41 5.10 23.21
N GLN A 43 -5.19 5.39 21.94
CA GLN A 43 -6.25 5.77 20.98
C GLN A 43 -6.57 4.69 19.95
N GLU A 44 -5.95 3.53 20.06
CA GLU A 44 -6.16 2.40 19.15
C GLU A 44 -7.56 1.79 19.33
N GLY A 45 -8.04 1.10 18.29
CA GLY A 45 -9.33 0.41 18.32
C GLY A 45 -10.57 1.29 18.24
N LYS A 46 -10.42 2.59 17.98
CA LYS A 46 -11.52 3.55 17.84
C LYS A 46 -11.86 3.92 16.39
N GLY A 47 -11.23 3.28 15.42
CA GLY A 47 -11.44 3.57 14.00
C GLY A 47 -10.71 4.81 13.47
N TYR A 48 -9.81 5.41 14.22
CA TYR A 48 -9.12 6.64 13.83
C TYR A 48 -8.20 6.45 12.63
N ALA A 49 -7.54 5.30 12.50
CA ALA A 49 -6.72 5.01 11.34
C ALA A 49 -7.54 5.00 10.03
N THR A 50 -8.73 4.42 10.07
CA THR A 50 -9.67 4.42 8.93
C THR A 50 -10.21 5.82 8.65
N ASP A 51 -10.54 6.59 9.68
CA ASP A 51 -11.01 7.97 9.53
C ASP A 51 -9.95 8.86 8.88
N ILE A 52 -8.71 8.81 9.37
CA ILE A 52 -7.64 9.64 8.80
C ILE A 52 -7.30 9.21 7.38
N TRP A 53 -7.30 7.92 7.09
CA TRP A 53 -7.07 7.40 5.75
C TRP A 53 -8.13 7.89 4.77
N SER A 54 -9.39 7.82 5.16
CA SER A 54 -10.51 8.31 4.34
C SER A 54 -10.37 9.79 3.99
N GLN A 55 -10.03 10.63 4.98
CA GLN A 55 -9.83 12.07 4.78
C GLN A 55 -8.59 12.35 3.94
N PHE A 56 -7.52 11.62 4.16
CA PHE A 56 -6.25 11.76 3.43
C PHE A 56 -6.40 11.49 1.94
N ILE A 57 -7.03 10.38 1.55
CA ILE A 57 -7.21 10.04 0.13
C ILE A 57 -8.15 11.02 -0.58
N GLU A 58 -9.21 11.46 0.07
CA GLU A 58 -10.12 12.48 -0.46
C GLU A 58 -9.38 13.80 -0.70
N HIS A 59 -8.64 14.27 0.29
CA HIS A 59 -7.86 15.50 0.19
C HIS A 59 -6.89 15.48 -1.00
N TRP A 60 -6.10 14.44 -1.12
CA TRP A 60 -5.09 14.36 -2.17
C TRP A 60 -5.66 14.04 -3.54
N PHE A 61 -6.75 13.29 -3.61
CA PHE A 61 -7.48 13.10 -4.85
C PHE A 61 -8.03 14.43 -5.38
N ASP A 62 -8.65 15.22 -4.53
CA ASP A 62 -9.18 16.54 -4.87
C ASP A 62 -8.06 17.53 -5.22
N ALA A 63 -6.87 17.38 -4.65
CA ALA A 63 -5.67 18.14 -5.00
C ALA A 63 -5.01 17.70 -6.31
N GLY A 64 -5.55 16.70 -7.01
CA GLY A 64 -5.10 16.27 -8.33
C GLY A 64 -4.08 15.13 -8.33
N MET A 65 -3.80 14.49 -7.20
CA MET A 65 -2.95 13.31 -7.18
C MET A 65 -3.63 12.14 -7.89
N LYS A 66 -2.85 11.32 -8.59
CA LYS A 66 -3.37 10.26 -9.48
C LYS A 66 -3.04 8.86 -9.01
N ARG A 67 -1.94 8.69 -8.29
CA ARG A 67 -1.47 7.38 -7.84
C ARG A 67 -0.98 7.43 -6.41
N ILE A 68 -1.01 6.26 -5.78
CA ILE A 68 -0.48 6.05 -4.44
C ILE A 68 0.49 4.87 -4.45
N LYS A 69 1.64 5.08 -3.82
CA LYS A 69 2.67 4.05 -3.59
C LYS A 69 2.86 3.86 -2.11
N LEU A 70 3.05 2.63 -1.71
CA LEU A 70 3.49 2.33 -0.35
C LEU A 70 4.19 0.98 -0.29
N SER A 71 4.96 0.81 0.77
CA SER A 71 5.45 -0.48 1.23
C SER A 71 4.93 -0.71 2.64
N CYS A 72 4.46 -1.91 2.92
CA CYS A 72 4.00 -2.25 4.26
C CYS A 72 4.67 -3.51 4.79
N THR A 73 4.74 -3.61 6.11
CA THR A 73 5.17 -4.85 6.77
C THR A 73 4.06 -5.90 6.70
N PRO A 74 4.38 -7.20 6.81
CA PRO A 74 3.38 -8.25 6.83
C PRO A 74 2.29 -8.07 7.89
N SER A 75 2.62 -7.43 9.02
CA SER A 75 1.66 -7.18 10.10
C SER A 75 0.54 -6.21 9.74
N SER A 76 0.77 -5.29 8.82
CA SER A 76 -0.20 -4.26 8.42
C SER A 76 -0.95 -4.54 7.12
N ILE A 77 -0.61 -5.62 6.43
CA ILE A 77 -1.18 -5.91 5.10
C ILE A 77 -2.70 -6.05 5.14
N THR A 78 -3.24 -6.69 6.15
CA THR A 78 -4.69 -6.92 6.28
C THR A 78 -5.48 -5.62 6.28
N TRP A 79 -5.01 -4.65 7.07
CA TRP A 79 -5.63 -3.32 7.14
C TRP A 79 -5.58 -2.60 5.79
N HIS A 80 -4.42 -2.59 5.12
CA HIS A 80 -4.28 -1.97 3.82
C HIS A 80 -5.15 -2.63 2.75
N MET A 81 -5.21 -3.95 2.72
CA MET A 81 -6.04 -4.66 1.75
C MET A 81 -7.54 -4.40 1.97
N ARG A 82 -7.99 -4.29 3.21
CA ARG A 82 -9.38 -3.89 3.51
C ARG A 82 -9.72 -2.51 2.99
N ASN A 83 -8.74 -1.61 2.91
CA ASN A 83 -8.90 -0.27 2.39
C ASN A 83 -8.66 -0.16 0.88
N GLY A 84 -8.63 -1.28 0.17
CA GLY A 84 -8.62 -1.34 -1.28
C GLY A 84 -7.25 -1.32 -1.92
N LEU A 85 -6.18 -1.58 -1.17
CA LEU A 85 -4.84 -1.68 -1.74
C LEU A 85 -4.55 -3.09 -2.27
N ILE A 86 -3.83 -3.13 -3.37
CA ILE A 86 -3.37 -4.34 -4.03
C ILE A 86 -1.86 -4.40 -3.90
N PHE A 87 -1.35 -5.53 -3.42
CA PHE A 87 0.08 -5.75 -3.31
C PHE A 87 0.54 -6.68 -4.44
N TRP A 88 1.64 -6.35 -5.06
CA TRP A 88 2.12 -7.02 -6.26
C TRP A 88 3.61 -7.33 -6.26
N ALA A 89 4.37 -6.85 -5.26
CA ALA A 89 5.79 -7.15 -5.11
C ALA A 89 6.21 -7.19 -3.64
N VAL A 90 7.34 -7.85 -3.38
CA VAL A 90 8.06 -7.84 -2.10
C VAL A 90 9.41 -7.18 -2.33
N ASP A 91 9.81 -6.25 -1.48
CA ASP A 91 11.11 -5.61 -1.57
C ASP A 91 12.21 -6.36 -0.80
N LYS A 92 13.45 -5.84 -0.88
CA LYS A 92 14.62 -6.43 -0.22
C LYS A 92 14.47 -6.65 1.27
N GLN A 93 13.66 -5.83 1.93
CA GLN A 93 13.42 -5.91 3.37
C GLN A 93 12.27 -6.88 3.72
N GLY A 94 11.65 -7.50 2.73
CA GLY A 94 10.46 -8.33 2.92
C GLY A 94 9.19 -7.53 3.11
N SER A 95 9.20 -6.25 2.76
CA SER A 95 8.00 -5.40 2.77
C SER A 95 7.21 -5.60 1.48
N LEU A 96 5.89 -5.55 1.62
CA LEU A 96 4.97 -5.66 0.48
C LEU A 96 4.78 -4.31 -0.17
N ARG A 97 4.83 -4.28 -1.50
CA ARG A 97 4.68 -3.06 -2.29
C ARG A 97 3.34 -2.96 -2.97
N SER A 98 2.75 -1.78 -2.90
CA SER A 98 1.60 -1.35 -3.67
C SER A 98 1.94 -0.10 -4.48
N ASP A 99 1.47 -0.06 -5.71
CA ASP A 99 1.50 1.11 -6.60
C ASP A 99 0.26 1.03 -7.48
N GLN A 100 -0.71 1.90 -7.25
CA GLN A 100 -1.99 1.84 -7.93
C GLN A 100 -2.63 3.21 -8.12
N PRO A 101 -3.62 3.34 -9.02
CA PRO A 101 -4.43 4.54 -9.12
C PRO A 101 -5.07 4.92 -7.79
N LEU A 102 -5.03 6.21 -7.47
CA LEU A 102 -5.73 6.77 -6.32
C LEU A 102 -7.20 6.98 -6.65
N LYS A 103 -8.09 6.57 -5.76
CA LYS A 103 -9.51 6.86 -5.80
C LYS A 103 -9.91 7.80 -4.66
N ARG A 104 -11.00 8.50 -4.82
CA ARG A 104 -11.42 9.55 -3.88
C ARG A 104 -11.89 9.00 -2.53
N THR A 105 -12.54 7.83 -2.53
CA THR A 105 -13.10 7.22 -1.32
C THR A 105 -12.59 5.80 -1.12
N ILE A 106 -12.66 5.30 0.11
CA ILE A 106 -12.31 3.92 0.43
C ILE A 106 -13.18 2.94 -0.37
N ASN A 107 -14.48 3.20 -0.48
CA ASN A 107 -15.40 2.34 -1.24
C ASN A 107 -15.02 2.28 -2.73
N GLU A 108 -14.70 3.41 -3.34
CA GLU A 108 -14.23 3.46 -4.73
C GLU A 108 -12.88 2.74 -4.89
N GLN A 109 -12.00 2.83 -3.89
CA GLN A 109 -10.71 2.13 -3.89
C GLN A 109 -10.91 0.60 -3.78
N VAL A 110 -11.86 0.17 -2.96
CA VAL A 110 -12.26 -1.25 -2.85
C VAL A 110 -12.87 -1.75 -4.15
N ASP A 111 -13.77 -0.99 -4.76
CA ASP A 111 -14.38 -1.35 -6.05
C ASP A 111 -13.33 -1.46 -7.16
N PHE A 112 -12.37 -0.54 -7.18
CA PHE A 112 -11.23 -0.60 -8.10
C PHE A 112 -10.39 -1.87 -7.88
N ARG A 113 -10.13 -2.25 -6.65
CA ARG A 113 -9.42 -3.49 -6.32
C ARG A 113 -10.15 -4.71 -6.87
N GLU A 114 -11.46 -4.81 -6.67
CA GLU A 114 -12.28 -5.92 -7.21
C GLU A 114 -12.20 -5.98 -8.74
N TYR A 115 -12.29 -4.84 -9.39
CA TYR A 115 -12.12 -4.76 -10.85
C TYR A 115 -10.72 -5.20 -11.28
N ALA A 116 -9.68 -4.74 -10.61
CA ALA A 116 -8.29 -5.06 -10.94
C ALA A 116 -7.95 -6.54 -10.73
N LEU A 117 -8.69 -7.27 -9.92
CA LEU A 117 -8.54 -8.72 -9.80
C LEU A 117 -8.95 -9.45 -11.09
N THR A 118 -9.87 -8.89 -11.85
CA THR A 118 -10.29 -9.41 -13.16
C THR A 118 -9.42 -8.88 -14.30
N GLU A 119 -8.94 -7.65 -14.19
CA GLU A 119 -8.12 -6.96 -15.18
C GLU A 119 -6.82 -6.41 -14.54
N PRO A 120 -5.85 -7.28 -14.20
CA PRO A 120 -4.67 -6.87 -13.43
C PRO A 120 -3.84 -5.74 -14.05
N SER A 121 -3.87 -5.62 -15.38
CA SER A 121 -3.11 -4.59 -16.10
C SER A 121 -3.47 -3.15 -15.71
N VAL A 122 -4.69 -2.91 -15.23
CA VAL A 122 -5.15 -1.55 -14.84
C VAL A 122 -4.53 -1.08 -13.52
N ALA A 123 -4.10 -2.01 -12.69
CA ALA A 123 -3.50 -1.72 -11.38
C ALA A 123 -1.97 -1.74 -11.41
N LEU A 124 -1.38 -2.53 -12.30
CA LEU A 124 0.06 -2.72 -12.33
C LEU A 124 0.79 -1.47 -12.79
N PRO A 125 1.95 -1.18 -12.23
CA PRO A 125 2.83 -0.14 -12.74
C PRO A 125 3.31 -0.48 -14.16
N ASP A 126 3.91 0.48 -14.83
CA ASP A 126 4.45 0.29 -16.18
C ASP A 126 5.51 -0.83 -16.24
N LYS A 127 5.76 -1.31 -17.47
CA LYS A 127 6.66 -2.43 -17.70
C LYS A 127 8.08 -2.20 -17.14
N LYS A 128 8.60 -0.97 -17.26
CA LYS A 128 9.96 -0.64 -16.79
C LYS A 128 10.06 -0.74 -15.28
N THR A 129 9.09 -0.19 -14.57
CA THR A 129 9.00 -0.27 -13.10
C THR A 129 8.86 -1.73 -12.65
N ARG A 130 8.02 -2.51 -13.32
CA ARG A 130 7.86 -3.94 -13.02
C ARG A 130 9.16 -4.72 -13.22
N MET A 131 9.90 -4.45 -14.27
CA MET A 131 11.19 -5.13 -14.53
C MET A 131 12.23 -4.81 -13.47
N LYS A 132 12.34 -3.52 -13.10
CA LYS A 132 13.26 -3.09 -12.04
C LYS A 132 12.98 -3.79 -10.70
N LEU A 133 11.71 -3.90 -10.36
CA LEU A 133 11.29 -4.54 -9.11
C LEU A 133 11.52 -6.05 -9.13
N ARG A 134 11.46 -6.69 -10.30
CA ARG A 134 11.85 -8.10 -10.45
C ARG A 134 13.30 -8.36 -10.05
N GLU A 135 14.21 -7.51 -10.50
CA GLU A 135 15.64 -7.65 -10.17
C GLU A 135 15.87 -7.51 -8.67
N GLU A 136 15.19 -6.54 -8.04
CA GLU A 136 15.24 -6.35 -6.59
C GLU A 136 14.64 -7.55 -5.83
N ASP A 137 13.57 -8.13 -6.31
CA ASP A 137 12.88 -9.27 -5.69
C ASP A 137 13.70 -10.56 -5.75
N VAL A 138 14.45 -10.79 -6.82
CA VAL A 138 15.35 -11.94 -6.93
C VAL A 138 16.44 -11.91 -5.85
N GLU A 139 17.00 -10.74 -5.58
CA GLU A 139 17.96 -10.57 -4.49
C GLU A 139 17.31 -10.82 -3.11
N THR A 140 16.07 -10.42 -2.94
CA THR A 140 15.32 -10.61 -1.68
C THR A 140 15.13 -12.07 -1.34
N LEU A 141 14.87 -12.91 -2.32
CA LEU A 141 14.74 -14.36 -2.15
C LEU A 141 15.97 -15.01 -1.58
N GLN A 142 17.13 -14.48 -1.88
CA GLN A 142 18.40 -15.00 -1.39
C GLN A 142 18.71 -14.55 0.04
N LEU A 143 18.09 -13.48 0.51
CA LEU A 143 18.48 -12.79 1.72
C LEU A 143 17.64 -13.11 2.97
N SER A 144 16.40 -13.58 2.86
CA SER A 144 15.57 -13.80 4.04
C SER A 144 14.35 -14.69 3.81
N GLN A 145 14.56 -15.99 3.76
CA GLN A 145 13.46 -16.97 3.70
C GLN A 145 12.44 -16.80 4.82
N LYS A 146 12.87 -16.39 6.02
CA LYS A 146 11.97 -16.13 7.14
C LYS A 146 10.98 -15.01 6.85
N LYS A 147 11.46 -13.86 6.34
CA LYS A 147 10.59 -12.71 6.01
C LYS A 147 9.65 -13.04 4.87
N ILE A 148 10.09 -13.79 3.88
CA ILE A 148 9.23 -14.24 2.77
C ILE A 148 8.13 -15.15 3.29
N LEU A 149 8.44 -16.06 4.20
CA LEU A 149 7.45 -16.94 4.80
C LEU A 149 6.42 -16.16 5.63
N GLU A 150 6.88 -15.22 6.45
CA GLU A 150 5.98 -14.32 7.22
C GLU A 150 5.05 -13.52 6.30
N THR A 151 5.59 -12.98 5.21
CA THR A 151 4.82 -12.28 4.19
C THR A 151 3.78 -13.17 3.55
N TYR A 152 4.15 -14.38 3.17
CA TYR A 152 3.25 -15.37 2.59
C TYR A 152 2.13 -15.76 3.54
N GLN A 153 2.44 -16.00 4.80
CA GLN A 153 1.45 -16.31 5.83
C GLN A 153 0.48 -15.15 6.07
N ALA A 154 0.99 -13.91 6.06
CA ALA A 154 0.13 -12.73 6.19
C ALA A 154 -0.84 -12.58 5.01
N ILE A 155 -0.39 -12.87 3.79
CA ILE A 155 -1.22 -12.86 2.58
C ILE A 155 -2.30 -13.93 2.67
N GLN A 156 -1.97 -15.13 3.08
CA GLN A 156 -2.93 -16.22 3.22
C GLN A 156 -4.07 -15.92 4.21
N LYS A 157 -3.80 -15.14 5.25
CA LYS A 157 -4.82 -14.71 6.21
C LYS A 157 -5.91 -13.84 5.61
N VAL A 158 -5.63 -13.14 4.51
CA VAL A 158 -6.60 -12.27 3.82
C VAL A 158 -7.23 -12.90 2.59
N GLY A 159 -6.80 -14.10 2.23
CA GLY A 159 -7.31 -14.86 1.09
C GLY A 159 -6.43 -14.73 -0.16
N GLU A 160 -6.14 -15.86 -0.78
CA GLU A 160 -5.22 -15.96 -1.92
C GLU A 160 -5.64 -15.15 -3.15
N TYR A 161 -6.94 -14.92 -3.32
CA TYR A 161 -7.48 -14.19 -4.48
C TYR A 161 -7.13 -12.70 -4.48
N TRP A 162 -6.71 -12.13 -3.34
CA TRP A 162 -6.23 -10.75 -3.23
C TRP A 162 -4.82 -10.56 -3.76
N PHE A 163 -4.14 -11.66 -3.94
CA PHE A 163 -2.74 -11.69 -4.23
C PHE A 163 -2.52 -12.46 -5.52
N ARG A 164 -2.34 -11.73 -6.60
CA ARG A 164 -1.87 -12.33 -7.85
C ARG A 164 -0.36 -12.46 -7.77
N PRO A 165 0.22 -13.66 -7.94
CA PRO A 165 1.66 -13.86 -7.90
C PRO A 165 2.32 -13.29 -9.16
N TYR A 166 2.30 -12.00 -9.27
CA TYR A 166 3.33 -11.29 -10.03
C TYR A 166 4.63 -11.26 -9.23
N LEU A 167 4.58 -11.85 -8.07
CA LEU A 167 5.66 -12.03 -7.15
C LEU A 167 6.52 -13.17 -7.63
N TYR A 168 7.66 -12.79 -8.08
CA TYR A 168 8.71 -13.75 -8.32
C TYR A 168 9.20 -14.20 -6.97
N GLY A 169 9.04 -15.50 -6.73
CA GLY A 169 9.67 -16.19 -5.68
C GLY A 169 8.93 -16.36 -4.38
N LEU A 170 7.72 -15.93 -4.24
CA LEU A 170 6.87 -16.56 -3.24
C LEU A 170 6.59 -18.00 -3.67
N PRO A 171 6.60 -18.98 -2.74
CA PRO A 171 6.24 -20.34 -3.08
C PRO A 171 4.91 -20.30 -3.83
N ASN A 172 4.88 -20.85 -5.04
CA ASN A 172 3.63 -21.02 -5.76
C ASN A 172 2.67 -21.68 -4.80
N SER A 173 1.60 -20.97 -4.43
CA SER A 173 0.46 -21.62 -3.82
C SER A 173 0.11 -22.77 -4.73
N LYS A 174 0.29 -23.99 -4.27
CA LYS A 174 -0.10 -25.16 -5.05
C LYS A 174 -1.56 -24.95 -5.44
N LYS A 175 -1.76 -24.97 -6.73
CA LYS A 175 -3.08 -24.98 -7.35
C LYS A 175 -4.01 -25.96 -6.64
#